data_7c2ae101ab26993ed9379309d54cd64b
#
_entry.id   7c2ae101ab26993ed9379309d54cd64b
#
_cell.length_a   1.000
_cell.length_b   1.000
_cell.length_c   1.000
_cell.angle_alpha   90.00
_cell.angle_beta   90.00
_cell.angle_gamma   90.00
#
_symmetry.space_group_name_H-M   'P 1'
#
loop_
_entity.id
_entity.type
_entity.pdbx_description
1 polymer ?
#
loop_
_entity_poly.entity_id
_entity_poly.type
_entity_poly.pdbx_seq_one_letter_code
_entity_poly.pdbx_strand_id
1 'polypeptide(L)'
;MNAMQKRDADYVFYELTRSICPDCRRVIDAHVLLRDNKVYMRKRCPSCGPFEALVYSDAEAYVANGRFNKPGTIPLAFGTTSEHGCPHDCGLCPDHQQHACLGIIEVNTVCNMECPLCFSTAGPGYSLTLEEVEAMLDDFVRTEGVPEVVQFSGGEPTIHPQIIDFVKAAKQRGIRFVMINTNGKRIARDDRFVEQLAEVKPAFYFQFDGFERSTSLRLRGEAQIVEERICALDRLAAAGLHVTLVPAIERGVNEHEVGRIVDFAVAHPAVRGINFQPAFHAGRHLQHDPLQRITIPDILRLVEEQTRGRFLRSDFVPVPCCFPTCNAVTYAFVDGDRVVPLPRIVNVYDYLDYITNRVVPDFSLEIRSALEGLWSSSSVAGSNKSLDQLSLSCQACGLPDVATVGELADHMLMIMAQDFMDPWTFNQKTLMKCCKEFLLPGGKQIPFCAYNSVGYREQARAQLEALEPERRRAKAEGRRFEPRPITFQFPAVAP
;
A
#
# COMPACT_ATOMS: atom_id res chain seq x y z
N MET A 1 -12.28 2.04 57.95
CA MET A 1 -12.56 1.69 56.54
C MET A 1 -12.10 2.87 55.67
N ASN A 2 -10.90 2.80 55.10
CA ASN A 2 -10.45 3.77 54.15
C ASN A 2 -11.29 3.67 52.89
N ALA A 3 -12.07 4.70 52.60
CA ALA A 3 -12.74 4.82 51.30
C ALA A 3 -11.67 4.78 50.22
N MET A 4 -11.63 3.71 49.45
CA MET A 4 -10.83 3.69 48.23
C MET A 4 -11.34 4.82 47.32
N GLN A 5 -10.60 5.93 47.30
CA GLN A 5 -10.86 6.98 46.28
C GLN A 5 -10.71 6.33 44.92
N LYS A 6 -11.80 6.30 44.15
CA LYS A 6 -11.72 6.00 42.72
C LYS A 6 -10.73 7.01 42.10
N ARG A 7 -9.61 6.52 41.60
CA ARG A 7 -8.72 7.32 40.78
C ARG A 7 -9.27 7.30 39.36
N ASP A 8 -9.39 8.47 38.76
CA ASP A 8 -9.67 8.56 37.34
C ASP A 8 -8.53 7.91 36.55
N ALA A 9 -8.87 7.28 35.43
CA ALA A 9 -7.87 6.72 34.52
C ALA A 9 -7.08 7.88 33.86
N ASP A 10 -5.81 7.66 33.62
CA ASP A 10 -4.92 8.61 32.89
C ASP A 10 -5.10 8.56 31.38
N TYR A 11 -6.19 7.96 30.89
CA TYR A 11 -6.52 7.81 29.48
C TYR A 11 -8.03 7.93 29.26
N VAL A 12 -8.40 8.26 28.02
CA VAL A 12 -9.77 8.17 27.51
C VAL A 12 -9.95 6.84 26.79
N PHE A 13 -10.92 6.03 27.19
CA PHE A 13 -11.32 4.85 26.43
C PHE A 13 -12.02 5.32 25.15
N TYR A 14 -11.53 4.87 23.98
CA TYR A 14 -12.08 5.25 22.69
C TYR A 14 -12.96 4.15 22.10
N GLU A 15 -12.45 2.92 21.96
CA GLU A 15 -13.24 1.81 21.45
C GLU A 15 -12.74 0.43 21.91
N LEU A 16 -13.66 -0.55 21.84
CA LEU A 16 -13.36 -1.98 21.95
C LEU A 16 -13.24 -2.58 20.55
N THR A 17 -12.21 -3.38 20.33
CA THR A 17 -12.01 -4.14 19.11
C THR A 17 -11.46 -5.53 19.41
N ARG A 18 -11.45 -6.41 18.41
CA ARG A 18 -10.67 -7.65 18.45
C ARG A 18 -9.30 -7.43 17.81
N SER A 19 -8.32 -8.12 18.34
CA SER A 19 -6.93 -8.10 17.93
C SER A 19 -6.35 -9.51 17.99
N ILE A 20 -5.05 -9.64 17.74
CA ILE A 20 -4.30 -10.87 17.93
C ILE A 20 -3.18 -10.67 18.96
N CYS A 21 -2.85 -11.75 19.67
CA CYS A 21 -1.69 -11.75 20.56
C CYS A 21 -0.39 -11.64 19.73
N PRO A 22 0.55 -10.74 20.07
CA PRO A 22 1.82 -10.64 19.34
C PRO A 22 2.65 -11.94 19.34
N ASP A 23 2.58 -12.72 20.42
CA ASP A 23 3.38 -13.93 20.59
C ASP A 23 2.70 -15.18 20.00
N CYS A 24 1.47 -15.50 20.43
CA CYS A 24 0.81 -16.76 20.06
C CYS A 24 -0.26 -16.65 18.97
N ARG A 25 -0.49 -15.44 18.43
CA ARG A 25 -1.46 -15.14 17.35
C ARG A 25 -2.93 -15.43 17.69
N ARG A 26 -3.27 -15.88 18.90
CA ARG A 26 -4.65 -16.07 19.33
C ARG A 26 -5.42 -14.76 19.22
N VAL A 27 -6.66 -14.84 18.77
CA VAL A 27 -7.60 -13.71 18.78
C VAL A 27 -7.97 -13.35 20.22
N ILE A 28 -7.86 -12.07 20.56
CA ILE A 28 -8.10 -11.51 21.89
C ILE A 28 -8.77 -10.15 21.78
N ASP A 29 -9.46 -9.73 22.81
CA ASP A 29 -9.99 -8.37 22.89
C ASP A 29 -8.88 -7.34 23.08
N ALA A 30 -9.12 -6.16 22.53
CA ALA A 30 -8.22 -5.01 22.64
C ALA A 30 -8.99 -3.72 22.88
N HIS A 31 -8.38 -2.83 23.65
CA HIS A 31 -8.88 -1.48 23.92
C HIS A 31 -8.04 -0.47 23.13
N VAL A 32 -8.70 0.42 22.41
CA VAL A 32 -8.08 1.61 21.84
C VAL A 32 -8.24 2.75 22.82
N LEU A 33 -7.13 3.36 23.22
CA LEU A 33 -7.04 4.34 24.28
C LEU A 33 -6.41 5.63 23.76
N LEU A 34 -6.90 6.77 24.20
CA LEU A 34 -6.30 8.10 23.95
C LEU A 34 -5.59 8.55 25.21
N ARG A 35 -4.31 8.90 25.11
CA ARG A 35 -3.48 9.40 26.20
C ARG A 35 -2.38 10.30 25.66
N ASP A 36 -2.19 11.48 26.23
CA ASP A 36 -1.15 12.46 25.85
C ASP A 36 -1.15 12.76 24.34
N ASN A 37 -2.34 13.04 23.79
CA ASN A 37 -2.60 13.22 22.35
C ASN A 37 -2.06 12.11 21.46
N LYS A 38 -2.00 10.86 21.96
CA LYS A 38 -1.59 9.69 21.21
C LYS A 38 -2.64 8.58 21.35
N VAL A 39 -2.66 7.66 20.39
CA VAL A 39 -3.56 6.51 20.37
C VAL A 39 -2.77 5.25 20.67
N TYR A 40 -3.20 4.50 21.67
CA TYR A 40 -2.60 3.24 22.08
C TYR A 40 -3.57 2.10 21.94
N MET A 41 -3.05 0.92 21.65
CA MET A 41 -3.78 -0.34 21.76
C MET A 41 -3.28 -1.12 22.95
N ARG A 42 -4.19 -1.42 23.90
CA ARG A 42 -3.92 -2.24 25.09
C ARG A 42 -4.71 -3.54 24.98
N LYS A 43 -4.04 -4.65 25.20
CA LYS A 43 -4.65 -5.99 25.14
C LYS A 43 -3.99 -6.96 26.12
N ARG A 44 -4.71 -8.03 26.46
CA ARG A 44 -4.22 -9.05 27.38
C ARG A 44 -4.50 -10.45 26.82
N CYS A 45 -3.44 -11.19 26.61
CA CYS A 45 -3.54 -12.62 26.29
C CYS A 45 -3.59 -13.45 27.57
N PRO A 46 -4.51 -14.40 27.73
CA PRO A 46 -4.54 -15.27 28.89
C PRO A 46 -3.26 -16.07 29.11
N SER A 47 -2.57 -16.42 28.02
CA SER A 47 -1.35 -17.27 28.06
C SER A 47 -0.05 -16.45 28.05
N CYS A 48 -0.03 -15.26 27.38
CA CYS A 48 1.22 -14.51 27.14
C CYS A 48 1.32 -13.20 27.96
N GLY A 49 0.21 -12.74 28.56
CA GLY A 49 0.21 -11.56 29.43
C GLY A 49 -0.28 -10.27 28.75
N PRO A 50 0.03 -9.10 29.32
CA PRO A 50 -0.42 -7.81 28.84
C PRO A 50 0.49 -7.26 27.74
N PHE A 51 -0.10 -6.53 26.80
CA PHE A 51 0.60 -5.83 25.71
C PHE A 51 0.04 -4.43 25.52
N GLU A 52 0.90 -3.49 25.18
CA GLU A 52 0.51 -2.14 24.79
C GLU A 52 1.41 -1.66 23.63
N ALA A 53 0.81 -1.00 22.64
CA ALA A 53 1.52 -0.47 21.50
C ALA A 53 0.98 0.89 21.09
N LEU A 54 1.83 1.78 20.59
CA LEU A 54 1.44 3.00 19.91
C LEU A 54 0.81 2.65 18.57
N VAL A 55 -0.41 3.17 18.32
CA VAL A 55 -1.13 2.98 17.05
C VAL A 55 -1.03 4.24 16.18
N TYR A 56 -1.11 5.42 16.79
CA TYR A 56 -1.13 6.69 16.08
C TYR A 56 -0.60 7.81 16.96
N SER A 57 0.32 8.63 16.47
CA SER A 57 1.00 9.64 17.30
C SER A 57 0.26 10.98 17.42
N ASP A 58 -0.98 11.07 16.90
CA ASP A 58 -1.85 12.25 16.98
C ASP A 58 -3.31 11.81 17.14
N ALA A 59 -3.84 11.89 18.37
CA ALA A 59 -5.19 11.44 18.68
C ALA A 59 -6.27 12.35 18.09
N GLU A 60 -6.02 13.65 17.98
CA GLU A 60 -6.97 14.58 17.37
C GLU A 60 -7.16 14.27 15.89
N ALA A 61 -6.05 14.05 15.16
CA ALA A 61 -6.10 13.63 13.77
C ALA A 61 -6.74 12.24 13.61
N TYR A 62 -6.47 11.29 14.52
CA TYR A 62 -7.09 9.97 14.50
C TYR A 62 -8.62 10.04 14.56
N VAL A 63 -9.14 10.83 15.50
CA VAL A 63 -10.59 11.03 15.68
C VAL A 63 -11.19 11.79 14.50
N ALA A 64 -10.53 12.87 14.05
CA ALA A 64 -11.00 13.68 12.93
C ALA A 64 -11.07 12.88 11.61
N ASN A 65 -10.13 11.98 11.38
CA ASN A 65 -10.11 11.12 10.20
C ASN A 65 -11.31 10.16 10.12
N GLY A 66 -12.01 9.92 11.24
CA GLY A 66 -13.22 9.09 11.27
C GLY A 66 -14.32 9.54 10.29
N ARG A 67 -14.41 10.83 9.93
CA ARG A 67 -15.35 11.36 8.93
C ARG A 67 -15.12 10.83 7.50
N PHE A 68 -13.91 10.37 7.20
CA PHE A 68 -13.57 9.74 5.92
C PHE A 68 -13.96 8.25 5.87
N ASN A 69 -14.49 7.68 6.95
CA ASN A 69 -14.93 6.30 6.97
C ASN A 69 -16.25 6.13 6.22
N LYS A 70 -16.18 6.07 4.91
CA LYS A 70 -17.34 5.89 4.03
C LYS A 70 -17.66 4.40 3.85
N PRO A 71 -18.91 4.03 3.52
CA PRO A 71 -19.24 2.66 3.13
C PRO A 71 -18.37 2.19 1.97
N GLY A 72 -17.88 0.96 2.05
CA GLY A 72 -17.12 0.34 0.97
C GLY A 72 -18.00 -0.21 -0.14
N THR A 73 -17.40 -0.55 -1.26
CA THR A 73 -18.06 -1.28 -2.35
C THR A 73 -17.92 -2.77 -2.10
N ILE A 74 -18.99 -3.53 -2.30
CA ILE A 74 -18.99 -4.98 -2.14
C ILE A 74 -18.46 -5.63 -3.42
N PRO A 75 -17.65 -6.70 -3.35
CA PRO A 75 -17.21 -7.45 -4.52
C PRO A 75 -18.37 -8.11 -5.25
N LEU A 76 -18.19 -8.43 -6.53
CA LEU A 76 -19.19 -9.16 -7.33
C LEU A 76 -19.41 -10.60 -6.84
N ALA A 77 -18.38 -11.21 -6.26
CA ALA A 77 -18.43 -12.54 -5.68
C ALA A 77 -17.49 -12.65 -4.50
N PHE A 78 -17.91 -13.39 -3.48
CA PHE A 78 -17.06 -13.70 -2.32
C PHE A 78 -16.16 -14.91 -2.60
N GLY A 79 -14.97 -14.92 -2.01
CA GLY A 79 -13.98 -16.00 -2.12
C GLY A 79 -14.07 -17.05 -1.02
N THR A 80 -14.72 -16.73 0.11
CA THR A 80 -14.91 -17.64 1.27
C THR A 80 -16.25 -17.41 1.94
N THR A 81 -16.66 -18.39 2.77
CA THR A 81 -17.79 -18.30 3.70
C THR A 81 -17.33 -17.77 5.06
N SER A 82 -18.27 -17.33 5.91
CA SER A 82 -18.00 -16.90 7.28
C SER A 82 -18.41 -18.02 8.25
N GLU A 83 -17.43 -18.82 8.69
CA GLU A 83 -17.67 -20.00 9.57
C GLU A 83 -16.97 -19.89 10.92
N HIS A 84 -15.75 -19.34 10.93
CA HIS A 84 -14.88 -19.28 12.12
C HIS A 84 -14.76 -17.85 12.68
N GLY A 85 -15.27 -16.86 11.97
CA GLY A 85 -15.18 -15.43 12.30
C GLY A 85 -13.85 -14.77 11.90
N CYS A 86 -13.88 -13.45 11.81
CA CYS A 86 -12.70 -12.66 11.47
C CYS A 86 -11.65 -12.73 12.60
N PRO A 87 -10.35 -12.92 12.31
CA PRO A 87 -9.71 -12.90 10.97
C PRO A 87 -9.47 -14.32 10.36
N HIS A 88 -10.14 -15.37 10.80
CA HIS A 88 -9.85 -16.73 10.37
C HIS A 88 -10.56 -17.14 9.08
N ASP A 89 -11.61 -16.42 8.66
CA ASP A 89 -12.31 -16.62 7.40
C ASP A 89 -11.86 -15.67 6.27
N CYS A 90 -10.67 -15.07 6.40
CA CYS A 90 -10.18 -14.17 5.36
C CYS A 90 -10.07 -14.88 4.00
N GLY A 91 -10.47 -14.18 2.97
CA GLY A 91 -10.55 -14.66 1.60
C GLY A 91 -11.64 -13.94 0.82
N LEU A 92 -11.86 -12.67 1.18
CA LEU A 92 -12.98 -11.85 0.70
C LEU A 92 -14.32 -12.50 1.12
N CYS A 93 -14.50 -12.64 2.44
CA CYS A 93 -15.72 -13.23 3.04
C CYS A 93 -16.89 -12.23 3.07
N PRO A 94 -18.15 -12.68 3.32
CA PRO A 94 -19.32 -11.79 3.39
C PRO A 94 -19.26 -10.72 4.49
N ASP A 95 -18.44 -10.91 5.53
CA ASP A 95 -18.25 -9.90 6.59
C ASP A 95 -17.27 -8.79 6.20
N HIS A 96 -16.55 -8.95 5.07
CA HIS A 96 -15.63 -7.95 4.56
C HIS A 96 -16.40 -6.76 3.98
N GLN A 97 -15.99 -5.53 4.28
CA GLN A 97 -16.75 -4.30 4.03
C GLN A 97 -16.20 -3.49 2.86
N GLN A 98 -15.31 -4.10 2.06
CA GLN A 98 -14.66 -3.45 0.95
C GLN A 98 -14.30 -4.49 -0.13
N HIS A 99 -14.36 -4.09 -1.41
CA HIS A 99 -13.83 -4.89 -2.50
C HIS A 99 -12.30 -4.78 -2.60
N ALA A 100 -11.65 -5.66 -3.35
CA ALA A 100 -10.21 -5.66 -3.54
C ALA A 100 -9.80 -4.68 -4.64
N CYS A 101 -9.36 -3.46 -4.27
CA CYS A 101 -8.85 -2.48 -5.24
C CYS A 101 -7.44 -2.83 -5.75
N LEU A 102 -6.65 -3.52 -4.93
CA LEU A 102 -5.28 -3.93 -5.25
C LEU A 102 -5.10 -5.43 -4.97
N GLY A 103 -4.89 -6.22 -6.02
CA GLY A 103 -4.48 -7.61 -5.91
C GLY A 103 -2.96 -7.75 -5.91
N ILE A 104 -2.40 -8.50 -4.95
CA ILE A 104 -0.96 -8.76 -4.83
C ILE A 104 -0.72 -10.24 -5.09
N ILE A 105 0.18 -10.56 -6.02
CA ILE A 105 0.61 -11.94 -6.31
C ILE A 105 2.08 -12.09 -5.94
N GLU A 106 2.38 -12.97 -4.98
CA GLU A 106 3.76 -13.38 -4.69
C GLU A 106 4.19 -14.44 -5.69
N VAL A 107 4.86 -14.01 -6.76
CA VAL A 107 5.22 -14.92 -7.86
C VAL A 107 6.34 -15.90 -7.50
N ASN A 108 7.17 -15.57 -6.53
CA ASN A 108 8.24 -16.41 -6.01
C ASN A 108 8.61 -16.01 -4.56
N THR A 109 9.33 -16.89 -3.87
CA THR A 109 9.91 -16.59 -2.55
C THR A 109 11.39 -16.23 -2.63
N VAL A 110 12.06 -16.59 -3.73
CA VAL A 110 13.50 -16.34 -3.92
C VAL A 110 13.77 -14.84 -4.11
N CYS A 111 14.83 -14.35 -3.47
CA CYS A 111 15.30 -12.98 -3.61
C CYS A 111 16.82 -12.97 -3.80
N ASN A 112 17.32 -11.95 -4.49
CA ASN A 112 18.76 -11.67 -4.63
C ASN A 112 19.28 -10.71 -3.55
N MET A 113 18.51 -10.55 -2.45
CA MET A 113 18.88 -9.79 -1.24
C MET A 113 18.42 -10.53 0.03
N GLU A 114 19.15 -10.29 1.15
CA GLU A 114 18.83 -10.83 2.48
C GLU A 114 18.55 -9.69 3.47
N CYS A 115 17.51 -8.91 3.20
CA CYS A 115 17.20 -7.72 3.98
C CYS A 115 16.92 -8.04 5.45
N PRO A 116 17.54 -7.33 6.42
CA PRO A 116 17.16 -7.40 7.83
C PRO A 116 15.71 -6.97 8.09
N LEU A 117 15.20 -6.00 7.33
CA LEU A 117 13.80 -5.60 7.33
C LEU A 117 13.11 -6.16 6.07
N CYS A 118 12.38 -7.28 6.23
CA CYS A 118 11.69 -7.96 5.12
C CYS A 118 10.44 -8.70 5.62
N PHE A 119 9.28 -8.12 5.44
CA PHE A 119 8.01 -8.73 5.88
C PHE A 119 7.69 -10.04 5.15
N SER A 120 8.17 -10.20 3.90
CA SER A 120 7.95 -11.43 3.15
C SER A 120 8.87 -12.57 3.57
N THR A 121 9.88 -12.32 4.41
CA THR A 121 10.88 -13.35 4.80
C THR A 121 11.45 -14.11 3.61
N ALA A 122 11.78 -13.37 2.53
CA ALA A 122 12.29 -13.96 1.29
C ALA A 122 13.42 -14.96 1.51
N GLY A 123 13.41 -16.04 0.72
CA GLY A 123 14.35 -17.15 0.82
C GLY A 123 13.99 -18.26 -0.17
N PRO A 124 14.66 -19.42 -0.08
CA PRO A 124 14.24 -20.60 -0.87
C PRO A 124 12.77 -20.95 -0.64
N GLY A 125 12.12 -21.53 -1.65
CA GLY A 125 10.72 -21.92 -1.55
C GLY A 125 10.13 -22.23 -2.92
N TYR A 126 9.06 -21.55 -3.31
CA TYR A 126 8.34 -21.81 -4.55
C TYR A 126 8.55 -20.74 -5.62
N SER A 127 8.20 -21.08 -6.85
CA SER A 127 8.09 -20.20 -8.00
C SER A 127 6.82 -20.57 -8.78
N LEU A 128 5.88 -19.64 -8.94
CA LEU A 128 4.61 -19.89 -9.62
C LEU A 128 4.81 -20.08 -11.12
N THR A 129 3.95 -20.87 -11.74
CA THR A 129 3.89 -21.00 -13.19
C THR A 129 2.98 -19.92 -13.80
N LEU A 130 3.03 -19.74 -15.11
CA LEU A 130 2.13 -18.83 -15.82
C LEU A 130 0.67 -19.23 -15.61
N GLU A 131 0.37 -20.52 -15.64
CA GLU A 131 -0.98 -21.06 -15.46
C GLU A 131 -1.56 -20.73 -14.07
N GLU A 132 -0.73 -20.79 -13.02
CA GLU A 132 -1.15 -20.41 -11.67
C GLU A 132 -1.45 -18.92 -11.59
N VAL A 133 -0.60 -18.08 -12.17
CA VAL A 133 -0.81 -16.62 -12.20
C VAL A 133 -2.04 -16.28 -13.03
N GLU A 134 -2.23 -16.90 -14.20
CA GLU A 134 -3.41 -16.70 -15.04
C GLU A 134 -4.70 -17.06 -14.29
N ALA A 135 -4.74 -18.21 -13.60
CA ALA A 135 -5.91 -18.61 -12.81
C ALA A 135 -6.23 -17.61 -11.68
N MET A 136 -5.20 -17.11 -10.97
CA MET A 136 -5.40 -16.08 -9.94
C MET A 136 -5.91 -14.75 -10.51
N LEU A 137 -5.43 -14.36 -11.69
CA LEU A 137 -5.91 -13.17 -12.38
C LEU A 137 -7.36 -13.34 -12.86
N ASP A 138 -7.75 -14.53 -13.35
CA ASP A 138 -9.12 -14.85 -13.75
C ASP A 138 -10.06 -14.82 -12.53
N ASP A 139 -9.65 -15.37 -11.40
CA ASP A 139 -10.40 -15.26 -10.15
C ASP A 139 -10.57 -13.80 -9.70
N PHE A 140 -9.53 -12.98 -9.83
CA PHE A 140 -9.57 -11.56 -9.50
C PHE A 140 -10.53 -10.79 -10.39
N VAL A 141 -10.52 -11.04 -11.70
CA VAL A 141 -11.52 -10.48 -12.63
C VAL A 141 -12.94 -10.96 -12.29
N ARG A 142 -13.11 -12.22 -11.90
CA ARG A 142 -14.42 -12.78 -11.51
C ARG A 142 -15.00 -12.08 -10.27
N THR A 143 -14.16 -11.71 -9.31
CA THR A 143 -14.61 -11.06 -8.07
C THR A 143 -14.80 -9.55 -8.22
N GLU A 144 -13.99 -8.89 -9.05
CA GLU A 144 -13.97 -7.42 -9.15
C GLU A 144 -14.61 -6.89 -10.45
N GLY A 145 -14.82 -7.74 -11.45
CA GLY A 145 -15.28 -7.35 -12.78
C GLY A 145 -14.18 -6.66 -13.58
N VAL A 146 -13.82 -5.45 -13.24
CA VAL A 146 -12.71 -4.69 -13.84
C VAL A 146 -11.72 -4.31 -12.74
N PRO A 147 -10.74 -5.18 -12.43
CA PRO A 147 -9.75 -4.90 -11.41
C PRO A 147 -8.92 -3.65 -11.75
N GLU A 148 -8.68 -2.81 -10.75
CA GLU A 148 -7.92 -1.58 -10.97
C GLU A 148 -6.42 -1.83 -11.02
N VAL A 149 -5.89 -2.53 -10.01
CA VAL A 149 -4.45 -2.69 -9.84
C VAL A 149 -4.10 -4.14 -9.50
N VAL A 150 -3.11 -4.69 -10.20
CA VAL A 150 -2.41 -5.89 -9.76
C VAL A 150 -0.94 -5.59 -9.55
N GLN A 151 -0.36 -6.13 -8.47
CA GLN A 151 1.04 -5.97 -8.13
C GLN A 151 1.72 -7.34 -8.03
N PHE A 152 2.70 -7.58 -8.90
CA PHE A 152 3.58 -8.73 -8.79
C PHE A 152 4.65 -8.45 -7.73
N SER A 153 4.74 -9.33 -6.76
CA SER A 153 5.58 -9.23 -5.57
C SER A 153 6.20 -10.60 -5.24
N GLY A 154 6.72 -10.77 -4.03
CA GLY A 154 7.29 -12.02 -3.54
C GLY A 154 8.63 -11.82 -2.84
N GLY A 155 9.66 -12.61 -3.18
CA GLY A 155 11.04 -12.31 -2.86
C GLY A 155 11.51 -11.13 -3.73
N GLU A 156 11.98 -11.44 -4.93
CA GLU A 156 12.22 -10.44 -5.97
C GLU A 156 11.57 -10.90 -7.28
N PRO A 157 10.47 -10.29 -7.72
CA PRO A 157 9.75 -10.75 -8.90
C PRO A 157 10.52 -10.56 -10.20
N THR A 158 11.44 -9.61 -10.29
CA THR A 158 12.19 -9.39 -11.53
C THR A 158 13.17 -10.53 -11.85
N ILE A 159 13.56 -11.34 -10.88
CA ILE A 159 14.38 -12.53 -11.17
C ILE A 159 13.55 -13.73 -11.63
N HIS A 160 12.21 -13.64 -11.58
CA HIS A 160 11.36 -14.68 -12.11
C HIS A 160 11.46 -14.74 -13.64
N PRO A 161 11.68 -15.93 -14.27
CA PRO A 161 11.89 -16.01 -15.71
C PRO A 161 10.69 -15.58 -16.55
N GLN A 162 9.47 -15.71 -16.02
CA GLN A 162 8.22 -15.41 -16.72
C GLN A 162 7.59 -14.07 -16.31
N ILE A 163 8.32 -13.17 -15.64
CA ILE A 163 7.73 -11.91 -15.14
C ILE A 163 7.11 -11.05 -16.25
N ILE A 164 7.72 -11.04 -17.43
CA ILE A 164 7.18 -10.32 -18.60
C ILE A 164 5.87 -10.94 -19.06
N ASP A 165 5.76 -12.28 -19.04
CA ASP A 165 4.54 -12.98 -19.42
C ASP A 165 3.42 -12.73 -18.41
N PHE A 166 3.73 -12.64 -17.12
CA PHE A 166 2.77 -12.26 -16.08
C PHE A 166 2.19 -10.87 -16.31
N VAL A 167 3.05 -9.89 -16.67
CA VAL A 167 2.60 -8.54 -17.02
C VAL A 167 1.68 -8.57 -18.24
N LYS A 168 2.03 -9.33 -19.28
CA LYS A 168 1.20 -9.49 -20.48
C LYS A 168 -0.16 -10.11 -20.14
N ALA A 169 -0.16 -11.19 -19.34
CA ALA A 169 -1.37 -11.90 -18.92
C ALA A 169 -2.34 -10.98 -18.14
N ALA A 170 -1.81 -10.13 -17.25
CA ALA A 170 -2.61 -9.17 -16.51
C ALA A 170 -3.22 -8.10 -17.44
N LYS A 171 -2.43 -7.56 -18.36
CA LYS A 171 -2.90 -6.55 -19.33
C LYS A 171 -3.95 -7.10 -20.30
N GLN A 172 -3.80 -8.35 -20.75
CA GLN A 172 -4.78 -9.02 -21.61
C GLN A 172 -6.17 -9.16 -20.95
N ARG A 173 -6.22 -9.19 -19.62
CA ARG A 173 -7.46 -9.22 -18.82
C ARG A 173 -8.06 -7.85 -18.55
N GLY A 174 -7.48 -6.80 -19.12
CA GLY A 174 -7.99 -5.43 -18.97
C GLY A 174 -7.70 -4.79 -17.61
N ILE A 175 -6.78 -5.36 -16.82
CA ILE A 175 -6.37 -4.75 -15.55
C ILE A 175 -5.68 -3.43 -15.84
N ARG A 176 -6.19 -2.34 -15.25
CA ARG A 176 -5.81 -0.97 -15.59
C ARG A 176 -4.35 -0.65 -15.29
N PHE A 177 -3.88 -1.03 -14.10
CA PHE A 177 -2.51 -0.81 -13.68
C PHE A 177 -1.84 -2.12 -13.27
N VAL A 178 -0.76 -2.45 -13.96
CA VAL A 178 0.06 -3.63 -13.67
C VAL A 178 1.39 -3.16 -13.11
N MET A 179 1.67 -3.53 -11.85
CA MET A 179 2.83 -3.07 -11.10
C MET A 179 3.81 -4.22 -10.81
N ILE A 180 5.10 -3.91 -10.78
CA ILE A 180 6.16 -4.81 -10.29
C ILE A 180 6.78 -4.19 -9.04
N ASN A 181 6.73 -4.91 -7.91
CA ASN A 181 7.44 -4.53 -6.69
C ASN A 181 8.88 -5.03 -6.76
N THR A 182 9.86 -4.15 -6.79
CA THR A 182 11.25 -4.54 -7.04
C THR A 182 12.28 -3.79 -6.21
N ASN A 183 13.40 -4.46 -5.94
CA ASN A 183 14.58 -3.85 -5.33
C ASN A 183 15.50 -3.13 -6.33
N GLY A 184 15.24 -3.24 -7.63
CA GLY A 184 15.92 -2.54 -8.71
C GLY A 184 17.21 -3.17 -9.23
N LYS A 185 17.79 -4.19 -8.55
CA LYS A 185 19.11 -4.73 -8.92
C LYS A 185 19.19 -5.25 -10.35
N ARG A 186 18.18 -5.99 -10.82
CA ARG A 186 18.18 -6.50 -12.20
C ARG A 186 18.04 -5.37 -13.21
N ILE A 187 17.21 -4.38 -12.93
CA ILE A 187 17.03 -3.20 -13.79
C ILE A 187 18.35 -2.44 -13.96
N ALA A 188 19.12 -2.29 -12.87
CA ALA A 188 20.42 -1.63 -12.91
C ALA A 188 21.49 -2.34 -13.76
N ARG A 189 21.33 -3.67 -14.00
CA ARG A 189 22.41 -4.51 -14.56
C ARG A 189 22.09 -5.17 -15.91
N ASP A 190 20.82 -5.18 -16.34
CA ASP A 190 20.34 -5.95 -17.50
C ASP A 190 19.59 -5.03 -18.48
N ASP A 191 20.31 -4.55 -19.52
CA ASP A 191 19.77 -3.64 -20.54
C ASP A 191 18.65 -4.31 -21.34
N ARG A 192 18.81 -5.59 -21.70
CA ARG A 192 17.79 -6.35 -22.42
C ARG A 192 16.50 -6.48 -21.62
N PHE A 193 16.61 -6.62 -20.31
CA PHE A 193 15.43 -6.66 -19.45
C PHE A 193 14.72 -5.31 -19.44
N VAL A 194 15.44 -4.19 -19.42
CA VAL A 194 14.86 -2.83 -19.51
C VAL A 194 14.14 -2.64 -20.84
N GLU A 195 14.70 -3.11 -21.96
CA GLU A 195 14.04 -3.10 -23.27
C GLU A 195 12.71 -3.88 -23.24
N GLN A 196 12.71 -5.08 -22.67
CA GLN A 196 11.50 -5.88 -22.51
C GLN A 196 10.44 -5.19 -21.62
N LEU A 197 10.86 -4.50 -20.57
CA LEU A 197 9.98 -3.70 -19.73
C LEU A 197 9.38 -2.52 -20.48
N ALA A 198 10.17 -1.85 -21.34
CA ALA A 198 9.71 -0.74 -22.18
C ALA A 198 8.62 -1.17 -23.19
N GLU A 199 8.66 -2.43 -23.68
CA GLU A 199 7.62 -2.99 -24.55
C GLU A 199 6.27 -3.18 -23.81
N VAL A 200 6.33 -3.71 -22.58
CA VAL A 200 5.13 -4.06 -21.81
C VAL A 200 4.67 -2.95 -20.86
N LYS A 201 5.51 -1.95 -20.59
CA LYS A 201 5.22 -0.74 -19.80
C LYS A 201 4.47 -1.01 -18.48
N PRO A 202 5.03 -1.79 -17.53
CA PRO A 202 4.48 -1.88 -16.19
C PRO A 202 4.75 -0.58 -15.42
N ALA A 203 4.01 -0.35 -14.33
CA ALA A 203 4.41 0.57 -13.29
C ALA A 203 5.35 -0.14 -12.30
N PHE A 204 6.13 0.63 -11.54
CA PHE A 204 7.04 0.07 -10.54
C PHE A 204 6.72 0.57 -9.15
N TYR A 205 6.68 -0.37 -8.23
CA TYR A 205 6.67 -0.13 -6.79
C TYR A 205 8.11 -0.39 -6.31
N PHE A 206 8.89 0.71 -6.24
CA PHE A 206 10.35 0.65 -6.25
C PHE A 206 10.91 0.90 -4.85
N GLN A 207 11.62 -0.07 -4.29
CA GLN A 207 12.23 0.03 -2.97
C GLN A 207 13.32 1.08 -2.94
N PHE A 208 13.14 2.15 -2.12
CA PHE A 208 14.11 3.24 -1.99
C PHE A 208 14.00 3.89 -0.61
N ASP A 209 14.89 3.54 0.32
CA ASP A 209 14.79 3.91 1.74
C ASP A 209 15.55 5.18 2.12
N GLY A 210 16.35 5.73 1.20
CA GLY A 210 17.20 6.91 1.40
C GLY A 210 18.48 6.84 0.60
N PHE A 211 19.37 7.78 0.85
CA PHE A 211 20.65 7.97 0.14
C PHE A 211 21.87 7.56 0.94
N GLU A 212 21.70 7.34 2.24
CA GLU A 212 22.81 6.96 3.08
C GLU A 212 23.08 5.46 3.00
N ARG A 213 24.35 5.12 2.81
CA ARG A 213 24.81 3.72 2.81
C ARG A 213 24.57 3.03 4.15
N SER A 214 24.62 3.79 5.25
CA SER A 214 24.30 3.34 6.61
C SER A 214 22.85 2.89 6.75
N THR A 215 21.91 3.67 6.22
CA THR A 215 20.48 3.32 6.13
C THR A 215 20.28 2.03 5.35
N SER A 216 20.88 1.95 4.16
CA SER A 216 20.74 0.78 3.29
C SER A 216 21.37 -0.47 3.91
N LEU A 217 22.52 -0.35 4.55
CA LEU A 217 23.13 -1.47 5.28
C LEU A 217 22.22 -1.97 6.41
N ARG A 218 21.65 -1.05 7.20
CA ARG A 218 20.83 -1.39 8.36
C ARG A 218 19.49 -1.99 7.98
N LEU A 219 18.82 -1.47 6.94
CA LEU A 219 17.49 -1.93 6.53
C LEU A 219 17.56 -3.09 5.52
N ARG A 220 18.58 -3.10 4.64
CA ARG A 220 18.63 -4.01 3.48
C ARG A 220 19.83 -4.96 3.48
N GLY A 221 20.79 -4.76 4.38
CA GLY A 221 21.98 -5.60 4.50
C GLY A 221 23.09 -5.28 3.49
N GLU A 222 22.86 -4.31 2.57
CA GLU A 222 23.80 -3.95 1.52
C GLU A 222 23.96 -2.42 1.43
N ALA A 223 25.17 -1.93 1.68
CA ALA A 223 25.45 -0.49 1.66
C ALA A 223 25.47 0.09 0.23
N GLN A 224 25.91 -0.68 -0.76
CA GLN A 224 26.09 -0.24 -2.16
C GLN A 224 24.80 -0.24 -2.98
N ILE A 225 23.69 -0.73 -2.43
CA ILE A 225 22.43 -0.81 -3.15
C ILE A 225 21.87 0.57 -3.54
N VAL A 226 22.30 1.64 -2.88
CA VAL A 226 21.85 3.02 -3.19
C VAL A 226 22.24 3.40 -4.61
N GLU A 227 23.50 3.19 -4.99
CA GLU A 227 24.01 3.54 -6.33
C GLU A 227 23.34 2.69 -7.41
N GLU A 228 23.09 1.40 -7.13
CA GLU A 228 22.38 0.53 -8.06
C GLU A 228 20.94 0.99 -8.26
N ARG A 229 20.25 1.44 -7.21
CA ARG A 229 18.89 1.96 -7.28
C ARG A 229 18.81 3.25 -8.08
N ILE A 230 19.75 4.17 -7.88
CA ILE A 230 19.82 5.40 -8.68
C ILE A 230 20.03 5.05 -10.16
N CYS A 231 21.01 4.18 -10.48
CA CYS A 231 21.22 3.70 -11.83
C CYS A 231 19.96 3.05 -12.45
N ALA A 232 19.22 2.25 -11.68
CA ALA A 232 17.96 1.64 -12.14
C ALA A 232 16.90 2.71 -12.45
N LEU A 233 16.78 3.74 -11.61
CA LEU A 233 15.85 4.84 -11.82
C LEU A 233 16.19 5.64 -13.07
N ASP A 234 17.47 5.95 -13.29
CA ASP A 234 17.94 6.63 -14.51
C ASP A 234 17.62 5.82 -15.78
N ARG A 235 17.81 4.49 -15.73
CA ARG A 235 17.46 3.60 -16.85
C ARG A 235 15.96 3.54 -17.11
N LEU A 236 15.14 3.49 -16.06
CA LEU A 236 13.69 3.55 -16.20
C LEU A 236 13.23 4.90 -16.77
N ALA A 237 13.86 6.01 -16.34
CA ALA A 237 13.60 7.33 -16.92
C ALA A 237 13.92 7.37 -18.42
N ALA A 238 15.10 6.87 -18.82
CA ALA A 238 15.51 6.81 -20.21
C ALA A 238 14.57 5.94 -21.07
N ALA A 239 13.95 4.92 -20.48
CA ALA A 239 12.96 4.05 -21.11
C ALA A 239 11.52 4.60 -21.08
N GLY A 240 11.28 5.80 -20.51
CA GLY A 240 9.96 6.40 -20.38
C GLY A 240 9.04 5.64 -19.42
N LEU A 241 9.61 4.96 -18.42
CA LEU A 241 8.88 4.17 -17.43
C LEU A 241 8.79 4.91 -16.10
N HIS A 242 7.67 4.72 -15.37
CA HIS A 242 7.36 5.47 -14.16
C HIS A 242 7.41 4.61 -12.91
N VAL A 243 7.82 5.21 -11.79
CA VAL A 243 7.97 4.54 -10.51
C VAL A 243 7.26 5.29 -9.38
N THR A 244 6.79 4.51 -8.41
CA THR A 244 6.49 4.97 -7.06
C THR A 244 7.61 4.50 -6.15
N LEU A 245 8.32 5.44 -5.52
CA LEU A 245 9.32 5.12 -4.50
C LEU A 245 8.65 4.60 -3.24
N VAL A 246 9.22 3.58 -2.61
CA VAL A 246 8.65 2.94 -1.42
C VAL A 246 9.69 2.89 -0.30
N PRO A 247 9.87 4.00 0.42
CA PRO A 247 10.74 4.03 1.58
C PRO A 247 10.05 3.41 2.80
N ALA A 248 10.71 2.43 3.43
CA ALA A 248 10.39 2.00 4.78
C ALA A 248 11.06 2.96 5.76
N ILE A 249 10.29 3.59 6.64
CA ILE A 249 10.80 4.55 7.62
C ILE A 249 10.81 3.89 9.00
N GLU A 250 12.02 3.71 9.55
CA GLU A 250 12.23 3.12 10.87
C GLU A 250 12.81 4.15 11.83
N ARG A 251 12.25 4.20 13.05
CA ARG A 251 12.66 5.16 14.08
C ARG A 251 14.14 5.02 14.44
N GLY A 252 14.85 6.15 14.43
CA GLY A 252 16.28 6.21 14.71
C GLY A 252 17.17 5.59 13.61
N VAL A 253 16.62 5.43 12.39
CA VAL A 253 17.37 4.92 11.23
C VAL A 253 17.41 5.92 10.09
N ASN A 254 16.26 6.28 9.51
CA ASN A 254 16.21 7.10 8.30
C ASN A 254 15.12 8.19 8.31
N GLU A 255 14.60 8.57 9.47
CA GLU A 255 13.65 9.66 9.63
C GLU A 255 14.18 10.99 9.05
N HIS A 256 15.48 11.20 9.11
CA HIS A 256 16.15 12.41 8.63
C HIS A 256 16.26 12.49 7.09
N GLU A 257 16.00 11.41 6.39
CA GLU A 257 16.08 11.36 4.92
C GLU A 257 14.74 11.65 4.22
N VAL A 258 13.63 11.79 4.96
CA VAL A 258 12.28 11.94 4.41
C VAL A 258 12.18 13.14 3.44
N GLY A 259 12.67 14.30 3.83
CA GLY A 259 12.66 15.50 2.97
C GLY A 259 13.52 15.34 1.72
N ARG A 260 14.70 14.71 1.86
CA ARG A 260 15.60 14.46 0.72
C ARG A 260 14.98 13.50 -0.31
N ILE A 261 14.22 12.50 0.18
CA ILE A 261 13.46 11.61 -0.72
C ILE A 261 12.39 12.39 -1.48
N VAL A 262 11.68 13.32 -0.82
CA VAL A 262 10.69 14.19 -1.48
C VAL A 262 11.36 15.09 -2.51
N ASP A 263 12.48 15.74 -2.18
CA ASP A 263 13.21 16.61 -3.11
C ASP A 263 13.69 15.84 -4.34
N PHE A 264 14.19 14.63 -4.15
CA PHE A 264 14.59 13.75 -5.24
C PHE A 264 13.39 13.37 -6.13
N ALA A 265 12.25 13.02 -5.55
CA ALA A 265 11.06 12.65 -6.30
C ALA A 265 10.49 13.81 -7.12
N VAL A 266 10.57 15.04 -6.62
CA VAL A 266 10.19 16.26 -7.35
C VAL A 266 11.10 16.47 -8.58
N ALA A 267 12.39 16.16 -8.43
CA ALA A 267 13.39 16.43 -9.47
C ALA A 267 13.54 15.28 -10.50
N HIS A 268 13.24 14.04 -10.14
CA HIS A 268 13.58 12.88 -10.96
C HIS A 268 12.47 12.49 -11.95
N PRO A 269 12.73 12.46 -13.27
CA PRO A 269 11.70 12.30 -14.31
C PRO A 269 10.96 10.96 -14.30
N ALA A 270 11.53 9.88 -13.78
CA ALA A 270 10.82 8.61 -13.66
C ALA A 270 9.85 8.57 -12.46
N VAL A 271 10.05 9.42 -11.44
CA VAL A 271 9.27 9.33 -10.20
C VAL A 271 7.94 10.05 -10.36
N ARG A 272 6.85 9.31 -10.16
CA ARG A 272 5.47 9.82 -10.16
C ARG A 272 4.78 9.64 -8.81
N GLY A 273 5.45 9.00 -7.86
CA GLY A 273 4.90 8.84 -6.53
C GLY A 273 5.94 8.47 -5.48
N ILE A 274 5.57 8.70 -4.23
CA ILE A 274 6.24 8.19 -3.04
C ILE A 274 5.17 7.55 -2.18
N ASN A 275 5.45 6.36 -1.66
CA ASN A 275 4.62 5.74 -0.63
C ASN A 275 5.49 5.46 0.61
N PHE A 276 5.57 6.42 1.50
CA PHE A 276 6.24 6.26 2.79
C PHE A 276 5.53 5.21 3.64
N GLN A 277 6.26 4.24 4.12
CA GLN A 277 5.73 3.18 4.97
C GLN A 277 6.43 3.22 6.33
N PRO A 278 5.70 3.47 7.44
CA PRO A 278 6.21 3.09 8.75
C PRO A 278 6.71 1.65 8.71
N ALA A 279 7.85 1.38 9.32
CA ALA A 279 8.42 0.03 9.29
C ALA A 279 7.44 -0.99 9.86
N PHE A 280 7.20 -2.05 9.10
CA PHE A 280 6.24 -3.09 9.41
C PHE A 280 6.94 -4.23 10.18
N HIS A 281 6.51 -4.45 11.43
CA HIS A 281 7.16 -5.38 12.34
C HIS A 281 6.50 -6.79 12.27
N ALA A 282 6.50 -7.36 11.06
CA ALA A 282 6.18 -8.76 10.81
C ALA A 282 7.25 -9.37 9.89
N GLY A 283 7.37 -10.70 9.88
CA GLY A 283 8.46 -11.39 9.20
C GLY A 283 9.82 -11.08 9.83
N ARG A 284 10.84 -10.79 9.01
CA ARG A 284 12.13 -10.29 9.52
C ARG A 284 12.02 -8.78 9.76
N HIS A 285 12.34 -8.35 10.96
CA HIS A 285 12.32 -6.93 11.32
C HIS A 285 13.40 -6.61 12.35
N LEU A 286 13.75 -5.32 12.47
CA LEU A 286 14.66 -4.84 13.48
C LEU A 286 14.03 -4.94 14.87
N GLN A 287 14.87 -4.99 15.90
CA GLN A 287 14.37 -4.86 17.26
C GLN A 287 13.76 -3.47 17.45
N HIS A 288 12.55 -3.40 17.97
CA HIS A 288 11.79 -2.17 18.15
C HIS A 288 11.07 -2.15 19.49
N ASP A 289 10.74 -0.95 19.96
CA ASP A 289 9.84 -0.73 21.08
C ASP A 289 8.42 -0.44 20.53
N PRO A 290 7.41 -1.28 20.81
CA PRO A 290 6.05 -1.06 20.32
C PRO A 290 5.43 0.27 20.75
N LEU A 291 5.94 0.91 21.81
CA LEU A 291 5.49 2.22 22.28
C LEU A 291 6.17 3.40 21.59
N GLN A 292 7.25 3.16 20.83
CA GLN A 292 8.08 4.19 20.20
C GLN A 292 8.23 4.01 18.69
N ARG A 293 7.24 3.44 18.04
CA ARG A 293 7.25 3.25 16.59
C ARG A 293 6.94 4.54 15.81
N ILE A 294 7.33 4.61 14.56
CA ILE A 294 6.89 5.64 13.60
C ILE A 294 5.42 5.34 13.21
N THR A 295 4.65 6.39 13.03
CA THR A 295 3.27 6.34 12.55
C THR A 295 3.04 7.39 11.45
N ILE A 296 1.88 7.36 10.79
CA ILE A 296 1.56 8.30 9.69
C ILE A 296 1.75 9.77 10.11
N PRO A 297 1.22 10.27 11.25
CA PRO A 297 1.43 11.68 11.64
C PRO A 297 2.90 12.06 11.81
N ASP A 298 3.74 11.13 12.27
CA ASP A 298 5.18 11.39 12.35
C ASP A 298 5.78 11.63 10.96
N ILE A 299 5.43 10.79 9.97
CA ILE A 299 5.89 10.95 8.59
C ILE A 299 5.41 12.28 8.01
N LEU A 300 4.12 12.63 8.17
CA LEU A 300 3.58 13.89 7.67
C LEU A 300 4.27 15.10 8.29
N ARG A 301 4.58 15.05 9.60
CA ARG A 301 5.35 16.09 10.29
C ARG A 301 6.78 16.18 9.72
N LEU A 302 7.45 15.07 9.49
CA LEU A 302 8.79 15.05 8.90
C LEU A 302 8.80 15.60 7.47
N VAL A 303 7.78 15.28 6.65
CA VAL A 303 7.60 15.86 5.31
C VAL A 303 7.47 17.38 5.42
N GLU A 304 6.60 17.90 6.29
CA GLU A 304 6.40 19.35 6.47
C GLU A 304 7.69 20.06 6.92
N GLU A 305 8.33 19.55 7.97
CA GLU A 305 9.53 20.15 8.55
C GLU A 305 10.71 20.12 7.56
N GLN A 306 10.99 18.96 6.96
CA GLN A 306 12.17 18.75 6.12
C GLN A 306 12.01 19.33 4.72
N THR A 307 10.79 19.49 4.20
CA THR A 307 10.53 20.22 2.95
C THR A 307 10.31 21.72 3.16
N ARG A 308 10.50 22.20 4.41
CA ARG A 308 10.33 23.62 4.80
C ARG A 308 8.95 24.18 4.42
N GLY A 309 7.90 23.38 4.61
CA GLY A 309 6.51 23.78 4.33
C GLY A 309 6.14 23.73 2.85
N ARG A 310 6.97 23.15 1.96
CA ARG A 310 6.57 22.87 0.56
C ARG A 310 5.33 22.00 0.54
N PHE A 311 5.28 21.00 1.41
CA PHE A 311 4.10 20.21 1.74
C PHE A 311 3.76 20.40 3.21
N LEU A 312 2.49 20.72 3.50
CA LEU A 312 1.97 20.84 4.86
C LEU A 312 1.23 19.58 5.26
N ARG A 313 1.12 19.29 6.55
CA ARG A 313 0.28 18.16 7.03
C ARG A 313 -1.16 18.28 6.57
N SER A 314 -1.68 19.51 6.45
CA SER A 314 -3.04 19.80 5.97
C SER A 314 -3.26 19.52 4.48
N ASP A 315 -2.19 19.32 3.70
CA ASP A 315 -2.31 18.93 2.29
C ASP A 315 -2.64 17.44 2.13
N PHE A 316 -2.56 16.65 3.22
CA PHE A 316 -2.80 15.21 3.17
C PHE A 316 -4.19 14.86 3.67
N VAL A 317 -4.85 13.96 2.95
CA VAL A 317 -6.18 13.48 3.28
C VAL A 317 -6.21 11.95 3.32
N PRO A 318 -7.01 11.33 4.20
CA PRO A 318 -7.24 9.88 4.17
C PRO A 318 -7.89 9.44 2.87
N VAL A 319 -7.54 8.24 2.39
CA VAL A 319 -8.21 7.62 1.25
C VAL A 319 -9.45 6.87 1.75
N PRO A 320 -10.66 7.20 1.27
CA PRO A 320 -11.90 6.62 1.80
C PRO A 320 -12.11 5.14 1.48
N CYS A 321 -11.37 4.58 0.50
CA CYS A 321 -11.54 3.18 0.09
C CYS A 321 -11.00 2.16 1.10
N CYS A 322 -10.27 2.58 2.10
CA CYS A 322 -9.83 1.74 3.21
C CYS A 322 -10.10 2.44 4.54
N PHE A 323 -9.71 1.82 5.65
CA PHE A 323 -9.92 2.47 6.94
C PHE A 323 -9.11 3.77 7.01
N PRO A 324 -9.70 4.90 7.45
CA PRO A 324 -9.12 6.24 7.28
C PRO A 324 -7.78 6.47 7.95
N THR A 325 -7.40 5.64 8.91
CA THR A 325 -6.10 5.73 9.60
C THR A 325 -5.02 4.86 8.98
N CYS A 326 -5.34 4.13 7.89
CA CYS A 326 -4.36 3.28 7.19
C CYS A 326 -3.46 4.06 6.25
N ASN A 327 -3.89 5.24 5.80
CA ASN A 327 -3.10 6.05 4.87
C ASN A 327 -3.51 7.53 4.90
N ALA A 328 -2.61 8.36 4.38
CA ALA A 328 -2.86 9.75 4.05
C ALA A 328 -2.16 10.05 2.72
N VAL A 329 -2.82 10.74 1.81
CA VAL A 329 -2.32 11.01 0.46
C VAL A 329 -2.48 12.47 0.09
N THR A 330 -1.51 12.98 -0.67
CA THR A 330 -1.62 14.23 -1.42
C THR A 330 -1.19 14.01 -2.86
N TYR A 331 -1.74 14.81 -3.76
CA TYR A 331 -1.28 14.94 -5.13
C TYR A 331 -0.82 16.37 -5.34
N ALA A 332 0.31 16.54 -6.00
CA ALA A 332 0.84 17.86 -6.32
C ALA A 332 1.13 17.97 -7.80
N PHE A 333 0.83 19.11 -8.36
CA PHE A 333 1.33 19.52 -9.66
C PHE A 333 2.78 19.96 -9.51
N VAL A 334 3.67 19.44 -10.37
CA VAL A 334 5.11 19.73 -10.39
C VAL A 334 5.51 20.23 -11.76
N ASP A 335 6.08 21.45 -11.80
CA ASP A 335 6.64 22.06 -13.01
C ASP A 335 7.94 22.76 -12.64
N GLY A 336 9.05 22.09 -12.89
CA GLY A 336 10.36 22.52 -12.40
C GLY A 336 10.38 22.65 -10.88
N ASP A 337 10.76 23.83 -10.38
CA ASP A 337 10.80 24.13 -8.94
C ASP A 337 9.42 24.46 -8.35
N ARG A 338 8.41 24.61 -9.19
CA ARG A 338 7.05 24.92 -8.76
C ARG A 338 6.31 23.65 -8.37
N VAL A 339 5.88 23.60 -7.13
CA VAL A 339 5.10 22.48 -6.59
C VAL A 339 3.83 23.02 -5.96
N VAL A 340 2.67 22.55 -6.43
CA VAL A 340 1.36 22.99 -5.96
C VAL A 340 0.54 21.78 -5.53
N PRO A 341 0.38 21.54 -4.20
CA PRO A 341 -0.52 20.50 -3.70
C PRO A 341 -1.98 20.78 -4.07
N LEU A 342 -2.66 19.79 -4.68
CA LEU A 342 -4.05 19.93 -5.13
C LEU A 342 -5.04 20.26 -4.01
N PRO A 343 -4.90 19.76 -2.77
CA PRO A 343 -5.81 20.12 -1.68
C PRO A 343 -5.80 21.62 -1.29
N ARG A 344 -4.80 22.37 -1.74
CA ARG A 344 -4.77 23.84 -1.57
C ARG A 344 -5.63 24.57 -2.61
N ILE A 345 -5.98 23.89 -3.72
CA ILE A 345 -6.78 24.45 -4.82
C ILE A 345 -8.21 23.94 -4.72
N VAL A 346 -8.38 22.65 -4.40
CA VAL A 346 -9.67 21.97 -4.32
C VAL A 346 -9.93 21.60 -2.87
N ASN A 347 -11.04 22.06 -2.31
CA ASN A 347 -11.45 21.64 -0.98
C ASN A 347 -11.98 20.20 -1.04
N VAL A 348 -11.13 19.24 -0.69
CA VAL A 348 -11.48 17.79 -0.74
C VAL A 348 -12.71 17.47 0.11
N TYR A 349 -12.97 18.23 1.17
CA TYR A 349 -14.12 18.01 2.05
C TYR A 349 -15.47 18.28 1.38
N ASP A 350 -15.51 19.21 0.42
CA ASP A 350 -16.73 19.52 -0.35
C ASP A 350 -17.08 18.39 -1.32
N TYR A 351 -16.11 17.55 -1.66
CA TYR A 351 -16.27 16.43 -2.61
C TYR A 351 -16.25 15.06 -1.93
N LEU A 352 -16.20 15.02 -0.61
CA LEU A 352 -16.05 13.78 0.15
C LEU A 352 -17.16 12.75 -0.17
N ASP A 353 -18.38 13.20 -0.45
CA ASP A 353 -19.49 12.34 -0.79
C ASP A 353 -19.47 11.84 -2.25
N TYR A 354 -18.67 12.47 -3.09
CA TYR A 354 -18.50 12.12 -4.51
C TYR A 354 -17.21 11.34 -4.78
N ILE A 355 -16.31 11.21 -3.79
CA ILE A 355 -15.09 10.42 -3.95
C ILE A 355 -15.48 8.96 -4.11
N THR A 356 -15.14 8.41 -5.28
CA THR A 356 -15.33 6.98 -5.54
C THR A 356 -14.37 6.15 -4.71
N ASN A 357 -14.81 4.97 -4.32
CA ASN A 357 -14.05 4.07 -3.46
C ASN A 357 -13.02 3.27 -4.29
N ARG A 358 -11.98 3.95 -4.78
CA ARG A 358 -10.93 3.39 -5.65
C ARG A 358 -9.54 3.70 -5.13
N VAL A 359 -8.58 2.79 -5.33
CA VAL A 359 -7.16 3.00 -4.98
C VAL A 359 -6.51 4.04 -5.89
N VAL A 360 -6.87 4.01 -7.17
CA VAL A 360 -6.43 5.00 -8.15
C VAL A 360 -7.62 5.88 -8.48
N PRO A 361 -7.66 7.11 -7.96
CA PRO A 361 -8.76 8.00 -8.27
C PRO A 361 -8.74 8.36 -9.76
N ASP A 362 -9.90 8.27 -10.38
CA ASP A 362 -10.11 8.81 -11.72
C ASP A 362 -10.47 10.29 -11.59
N PHE A 363 -9.45 11.13 -11.57
CA PHE A 363 -9.63 12.58 -11.45
C PHE A 363 -10.20 13.25 -12.71
N SER A 364 -10.38 12.51 -13.80
CA SER A 364 -10.82 13.11 -15.06
C SER A 364 -12.22 13.76 -14.95
N LEU A 365 -13.14 13.14 -14.21
CA LEU A 365 -14.48 13.67 -13.97
C LEU A 365 -14.52 14.67 -12.82
N GLU A 366 -13.85 14.38 -11.71
CA GLU A 366 -13.82 15.23 -10.51
C GLU A 366 -13.01 16.50 -10.73
N ILE A 367 -11.85 16.44 -11.39
CA ILE A 367 -11.10 17.63 -11.81
C ILE A 367 -11.94 18.44 -12.79
N ARG A 368 -12.59 17.80 -13.75
CA ARG A 368 -13.48 18.46 -14.69
C ARG A 368 -14.63 19.17 -13.95
N SER A 369 -15.32 18.50 -13.03
CA SER A 369 -16.41 19.06 -12.24
C SER A 369 -15.95 20.19 -11.30
N ALA A 370 -14.78 20.04 -10.68
CA ALA A 370 -14.22 21.09 -9.84
C ALA A 370 -13.78 22.32 -10.63
N LEU A 371 -13.22 22.13 -11.82
CA LEU A 371 -12.87 23.20 -12.75
C LEU A 371 -14.11 23.87 -13.33
N GLU A 372 -15.16 23.11 -13.65
CA GLU A 372 -16.47 23.65 -14.08
C GLU A 372 -17.11 24.48 -12.96
N GLY A 373 -17.01 24.06 -11.70
CA GLY A 373 -17.46 24.82 -10.52
C GLY A 373 -16.69 26.13 -10.34
N LEU A 374 -15.38 26.11 -10.51
CA LEU A 374 -14.52 27.33 -10.46
C LEU A 374 -14.85 28.30 -11.61
N TRP A 375 -15.23 27.80 -12.77
CA TRP A 375 -15.54 28.61 -13.94
C TRP A 375 -16.98 29.12 -14.00
N SER A 376 -17.94 28.35 -13.49
CA SER A 376 -19.34 28.81 -13.41
C SER A 376 -19.51 30.01 -12.52
N SER A 377 -18.62 30.21 -11.53
CA SER A 377 -18.59 31.40 -10.68
C SER A 377 -17.94 32.62 -11.35
N SER A 378 -17.23 32.46 -12.45
CA SER A 378 -16.53 33.51 -13.19
C SER A 378 -17.01 33.70 -14.62
N SER A 379 -17.91 32.86 -15.16
CA SER A 379 -18.37 32.93 -16.54
C SER A 379 -19.74 33.55 -16.67
N VAL A 380 -19.82 34.63 -17.44
CA VAL A 380 -21.09 35.16 -17.98
C VAL A 380 -21.77 34.08 -18.82
N ALA A 381 -23.07 33.87 -18.60
CA ALA A 381 -23.90 32.89 -19.31
C ALA A 381 -23.70 32.97 -20.84
N GLY A 382 -23.32 31.86 -21.48
CA GLY A 382 -23.43 31.72 -22.93
C GLY A 382 -22.28 31.07 -23.70
N SER A 383 -21.22 30.52 -23.12
CA SER A 383 -20.17 29.85 -23.89
C SER A 383 -20.23 28.31 -23.84
N ASN A 384 -20.95 27.72 -24.79
CA ASN A 384 -20.77 26.30 -25.18
C ASN A 384 -19.41 26.14 -25.90
N LYS A 385 -18.31 25.99 -25.14
CA LYS A 385 -17.05 25.51 -25.71
C LYS A 385 -16.86 24.07 -25.30
N SER A 386 -16.62 23.20 -26.28
CA SER A 386 -16.31 21.80 -26.04
C SER A 386 -15.08 21.69 -25.13
N LEU A 387 -15.14 20.83 -24.16
CA LEU A 387 -14.11 20.60 -23.13
C LEU A 387 -12.73 20.21 -23.71
N ASP A 388 -12.67 19.79 -24.96
CA ASP A 388 -11.45 19.44 -25.69
C ASP A 388 -10.57 20.66 -26.08
N GLN A 389 -11.02 21.89 -25.81
CA GLN A 389 -10.29 23.15 -26.08
C GLN A 389 -9.93 23.94 -24.82
N LEU A 390 -10.05 23.33 -23.66
CA LEU A 390 -9.71 23.96 -22.40
C LEU A 390 -8.20 23.99 -22.21
N SER A 391 -7.57 25.15 -22.43
CA SER A 391 -6.31 25.44 -21.80
C SER A 391 -6.57 25.54 -20.29
N LEU A 392 -5.98 24.67 -19.49
CA LEU A 392 -6.03 24.69 -18.03
C LEU A 392 -5.17 25.83 -17.48
N SER A 393 -5.35 27.05 -18.02
CA SER A 393 -4.68 28.24 -17.53
C SER A 393 -5.54 28.89 -16.47
N CYS A 394 -5.28 28.62 -15.22
CA CYS A 394 -5.81 29.38 -14.12
C CYS A 394 -4.65 30.17 -13.46
N GLN A 395 -4.34 31.35 -13.97
CA GLN A 395 -3.32 32.23 -13.37
C GLN A 395 -3.63 32.56 -11.90
N ALA A 396 -4.90 32.64 -11.53
CA ALA A 396 -5.33 32.85 -10.14
C ALA A 396 -5.11 31.63 -9.24
N CYS A 397 -5.16 30.40 -9.81
CA CYS A 397 -4.94 29.14 -9.09
C CYS A 397 -3.47 28.73 -9.07
N GLY A 398 -2.62 29.42 -9.81
CA GLY A 398 -1.22 29.09 -9.89
C GLY A 398 -0.90 27.82 -10.68
N LEU A 399 -1.84 27.29 -11.47
CA LEU A 399 -1.58 26.20 -12.42
C LEU A 399 -1.03 26.76 -13.73
N PRO A 400 -0.04 26.14 -14.36
CA PRO A 400 0.44 26.52 -15.67
C PRO A 400 -0.57 26.21 -16.77
N ASP A 401 -0.32 26.74 -17.97
CA ASP A 401 -1.07 26.38 -19.17
C ASP A 401 -0.75 24.92 -19.55
N VAL A 402 -1.67 24.00 -19.25
CA VAL A 402 -1.60 22.60 -19.71
C VAL A 402 -2.68 22.39 -20.75
N ALA A 403 -2.32 21.92 -21.90
CA ALA A 403 -3.24 21.85 -23.04
C ALA A 403 -4.22 20.67 -22.95
N THR A 404 -3.87 19.60 -22.18
CA THR A 404 -4.66 18.37 -22.09
C THR A 404 -4.62 17.75 -20.68
N VAL A 405 -5.62 16.94 -20.33
CA VAL A 405 -5.63 16.14 -19.08
C VAL A 405 -4.46 15.14 -19.05
N GLY A 406 -4.00 14.66 -20.21
CA GLY A 406 -2.83 13.79 -20.31
C GLY A 406 -1.54 14.50 -19.89
N GLU A 407 -1.32 15.72 -20.35
CA GLU A 407 -0.17 16.55 -19.95
C GLU A 407 -0.23 16.87 -18.45
N LEU A 408 -1.42 17.08 -17.88
CA LEU A 408 -1.58 17.25 -16.43
C LEU A 408 -1.11 15.99 -15.67
N ALA A 409 -1.44 14.81 -16.14
CA ALA A 409 -1.03 13.56 -15.52
C ALA A 409 0.49 13.38 -15.50
N ASP A 410 1.20 13.85 -16.52
CA ASP A 410 2.67 13.78 -16.59
C ASP A 410 3.38 14.71 -15.59
N HIS A 411 2.68 15.73 -15.11
CA HIS A 411 3.17 16.65 -14.08
C HIS A 411 2.71 16.32 -12.66
N MET A 412 1.96 15.22 -12.47
CA MET A 412 1.44 14.86 -11.16
C MET A 412 2.43 14.01 -10.35
N LEU A 413 2.68 14.44 -9.12
CA LEU A 413 3.39 13.67 -8.11
C LEU A 413 2.43 13.29 -6.99
N MET A 414 2.32 12.00 -6.70
CA MET A 414 1.61 11.48 -5.53
C MET A 414 2.57 11.34 -4.34
N ILE A 415 2.19 11.84 -3.17
CA ILE A 415 2.89 11.50 -1.91
C ILE A 415 1.87 10.86 -0.98
N MET A 416 2.16 9.64 -0.56
CA MET A 416 1.34 8.85 0.35
C MET A 416 2.16 8.45 1.57
N ALA A 417 1.55 8.44 2.73
CA ALA A 417 2.01 7.71 3.90
C ALA A 417 1.02 6.57 4.18
N GLN A 418 1.50 5.34 4.25
CA GLN A 418 0.67 4.15 4.40
C GLN A 418 1.20 3.25 5.50
N ASP A 419 0.38 3.01 6.52
CA ASP A 419 0.68 2.09 7.61
C ASP A 419 0.02 0.71 7.41
N PHE A 420 0.67 -0.31 7.94
CA PHE A 420 0.19 -1.68 7.98
C PHE A 420 0.16 -2.18 9.42
N MET A 421 -0.90 -2.91 9.75
CA MET A 421 -1.05 -3.47 11.09
C MET A 421 -0.26 -4.77 11.22
N ASP A 422 0.73 -4.75 12.09
CA ASP A 422 1.43 -5.93 12.58
C ASP A 422 0.68 -6.56 13.80
N PRO A 423 1.16 -7.65 14.38
CA PRO A 423 0.48 -8.27 15.51
C PRO A 423 0.32 -7.39 16.74
N TRP A 424 1.12 -6.33 16.90
CA TRP A 424 1.01 -5.38 18.01
C TRP A 424 -0.16 -4.43 17.85
N THR A 425 -0.45 -4.01 16.62
CA THR A 425 -1.46 -2.99 16.28
C THR A 425 -2.67 -3.55 15.55
N PHE A 426 -2.76 -4.87 15.37
CA PHE A 426 -3.83 -5.52 14.63
C PHE A 426 -5.20 -5.14 15.17
N ASN A 427 -6.07 -4.63 14.31
CA ASN A 427 -7.42 -4.18 14.60
C ASN A 427 -8.40 -4.80 13.60
N GLN A 428 -9.32 -5.61 14.08
CA GLN A 428 -10.30 -6.31 13.24
C GLN A 428 -11.17 -5.34 12.43
N LYS A 429 -11.64 -4.24 13.02
CA LYS A 429 -12.47 -3.25 12.31
C LYS A 429 -11.74 -2.63 11.13
N THR A 430 -10.46 -2.34 11.32
CA THR A 430 -9.58 -1.84 10.25
C THR A 430 -9.36 -2.90 9.18
N LEU A 431 -9.16 -4.16 9.58
CA LEU A 431 -8.98 -5.27 8.67
C LEU A 431 -10.18 -5.51 7.76
N MET A 432 -11.39 -5.48 8.33
CA MET A 432 -12.63 -5.71 7.58
C MET A 432 -12.87 -4.69 6.46
N LYS A 433 -12.14 -3.59 6.45
CA LYS A 433 -12.18 -2.56 5.43
C LYS A 433 -10.88 -2.46 4.60
N CYS A 434 -10.08 -3.49 4.59
CA CYS A 434 -8.89 -3.56 3.75
C CYS A 434 -9.30 -3.66 2.27
N CYS A 435 -8.56 -2.98 1.40
CA CYS A 435 -8.76 -3.04 -0.06
C CYS A 435 -7.53 -3.60 -0.80
N LYS A 436 -6.57 -4.15 -0.06
CA LYS A 436 -5.30 -4.67 -0.57
C LYS A 436 -5.19 -6.14 -0.19
N GLU A 437 -5.32 -7.01 -1.20
CA GLU A 437 -5.50 -8.42 -0.99
C GLU A 437 -4.37 -9.23 -1.64
N PHE A 438 -3.84 -10.22 -0.92
CA PHE A 438 -3.01 -11.25 -1.54
C PHE A 438 -3.89 -12.24 -2.28
N LEU A 439 -3.68 -12.34 -3.58
CA LEU A 439 -4.35 -13.33 -4.43
C LEU A 439 -3.63 -14.68 -4.29
N LEU A 440 -4.41 -15.74 -4.11
CA LEU A 440 -3.89 -17.10 -3.92
C LEU A 440 -4.59 -18.07 -4.87
N PRO A 441 -3.95 -19.17 -5.25
CA PRO A 441 -4.59 -20.21 -6.04
C PRO A 441 -5.89 -20.73 -5.41
N GLY A 442 -6.95 -20.85 -6.20
CA GLY A 442 -8.28 -21.22 -5.76
C GLY A 442 -9.17 -20.06 -5.34
N GLY A 443 -8.82 -18.84 -5.75
CA GLY A 443 -9.69 -17.67 -5.66
C GLY A 443 -9.76 -16.98 -4.31
N LYS A 444 -8.91 -17.34 -3.37
CA LYS A 444 -8.83 -16.68 -2.07
C LYS A 444 -8.07 -15.35 -2.18
N GLN A 445 -8.63 -14.30 -1.58
CA GLN A 445 -8.08 -12.96 -1.54
C GLN A 445 -7.93 -12.52 -0.09
N ILE A 446 -6.72 -12.61 0.45
CA ILE A 446 -6.45 -12.41 1.88
C ILE A 446 -5.96 -10.98 2.13
N PRO A 447 -6.60 -10.20 3.03
CA PRO A 447 -6.16 -8.87 3.41
C PRO A 447 -4.68 -8.82 3.79
N PHE A 448 -3.94 -7.81 3.30
CA PHE A 448 -2.49 -7.68 3.49
C PHE A 448 -2.07 -7.89 4.95
N CYS A 449 -2.74 -7.21 5.89
CA CYS A 449 -2.40 -7.31 7.31
C CYS A 449 -2.70 -8.70 7.90
N ALA A 450 -3.79 -9.36 7.46
CA ALA A 450 -4.09 -10.72 7.89
C ALA A 450 -3.07 -11.72 7.34
N TYR A 451 -2.75 -11.62 6.06
CA TYR A 451 -1.79 -12.50 5.40
C TYR A 451 -0.44 -12.52 6.10
N ASN A 452 0.04 -11.34 6.51
CA ASN A 452 1.36 -11.18 7.12
C ASN A 452 1.39 -11.38 8.65
N SER A 453 0.22 -11.32 9.34
CA SER A 453 0.19 -11.27 10.81
C SER A 453 -0.53 -12.43 11.48
N VAL A 454 -1.48 -13.10 10.80
CA VAL A 454 -2.34 -14.12 11.39
C VAL A 454 -1.76 -15.54 11.22
N GLY A 455 -0.96 -15.77 10.19
CA GLY A 455 -0.40 -17.09 9.87
C GLY A 455 -0.82 -17.64 8.51
N TYR A 456 -1.48 -16.83 7.69
CA TYR A 456 -1.87 -17.21 6.33
C TYR A 456 -0.66 -17.42 5.42
N ARG A 457 0.35 -16.54 5.51
CA ARG A 457 1.57 -16.63 4.70
C ARG A 457 2.30 -17.94 4.91
N GLU A 458 2.49 -18.35 6.14
CA GLU A 458 3.21 -19.55 6.50
C GLU A 458 2.51 -20.81 5.97
N GLN A 459 1.18 -20.86 6.11
CA GLN A 459 0.40 -21.99 5.60
C GLN A 459 0.34 -22.01 4.07
N ALA A 460 0.16 -20.86 3.42
CA ALA A 460 0.18 -20.76 1.96
C ALA A 460 1.53 -21.21 1.38
N ARG A 461 2.62 -20.71 1.96
CA ARG A 461 3.97 -21.08 1.57
C ARG A 461 4.22 -22.58 1.65
N ALA A 462 3.93 -23.19 2.79
CA ALA A 462 4.14 -24.61 2.98
C ALA A 462 3.44 -25.45 1.90
N GLN A 463 2.21 -25.08 1.52
CA GLN A 463 1.46 -25.75 0.48
C GLN A 463 2.02 -25.49 -0.91
N LEU A 464 2.40 -24.25 -1.22
CA LEU A 464 3.00 -23.90 -2.51
C LEU A 464 4.38 -24.53 -2.70
N GLU A 465 5.18 -24.61 -1.66
CA GLU A 465 6.49 -25.30 -1.68
C GLU A 465 6.33 -26.82 -1.91
N ALA A 466 5.33 -27.41 -1.29
CA ALA A 466 5.05 -28.85 -1.50
C ALA A 466 4.68 -29.19 -2.96
N LEU A 467 4.21 -28.24 -3.75
CA LEU A 467 3.89 -28.40 -5.17
C LEU A 467 5.10 -28.25 -6.10
N GLU A 468 6.23 -27.73 -5.60
CA GLU A 468 7.41 -27.44 -6.43
C GLU A 468 7.96 -28.64 -7.21
N PRO A 469 8.02 -29.88 -6.66
CA PRO A 469 8.43 -31.05 -7.42
C PRO A 469 7.50 -31.37 -8.61
N GLU A 470 6.18 -31.14 -8.45
CA GLU A 470 5.20 -31.36 -9.52
C GLU A 470 5.33 -30.32 -10.63
N ARG A 471 5.54 -29.03 -10.28
CA ARG A 471 5.82 -27.97 -11.26
C ARG A 471 7.04 -28.30 -12.10
N ARG A 472 8.14 -28.72 -11.46
CA ARG A 472 9.36 -29.12 -12.16
C ARG A 472 9.12 -30.32 -13.09
N ARG A 473 8.35 -31.31 -12.65
CA ARG A 473 7.98 -32.46 -13.46
C ARG A 473 7.13 -32.04 -14.66
N ALA A 474 6.08 -31.25 -14.45
CA ALA A 474 5.23 -30.74 -15.52
C ALA A 474 6.05 -29.99 -16.57
N LYS A 475 6.96 -29.13 -16.14
CA LYS A 475 7.87 -28.39 -17.03
C LYS A 475 8.80 -29.30 -17.81
N ALA A 476 9.39 -30.32 -17.18
CA ALA A 476 10.27 -31.30 -17.85
C ALA A 476 9.54 -32.16 -18.89
N GLU A 477 8.27 -32.45 -18.62
CA GLU A 477 7.38 -33.21 -19.49
C GLU A 477 6.71 -32.34 -20.57
N GLY A 478 6.92 -31.02 -20.59
CA GLY A 478 6.31 -30.11 -21.54
C GLY A 478 4.78 -29.98 -21.41
N ARG A 479 4.21 -30.32 -20.27
CA ARG A 479 2.78 -30.23 -20.00
C ARG A 479 2.45 -29.00 -19.11
N ARG A 480 1.23 -28.52 -19.20
CA ARG A 480 0.74 -27.46 -18.34
C ARG A 480 0.62 -27.96 -16.88
N PHE A 481 0.94 -27.08 -15.93
CA PHE A 481 0.69 -27.32 -14.52
C PHE A 481 -0.76 -26.97 -14.19
N GLU A 482 -1.45 -27.82 -13.44
CA GLU A 482 -2.82 -27.57 -13.00
C GLU A 482 -2.79 -26.89 -11.61
N PRO A 483 -3.26 -25.62 -11.49
CA PRO A 483 -3.32 -24.92 -10.23
C PRO A 483 -4.18 -25.66 -9.19
N ARG A 484 -3.73 -25.67 -7.94
CA ARG A 484 -4.48 -26.27 -6.83
C ARG A 484 -4.90 -25.21 -5.81
N PRO A 485 -6.14 -25.26 -5.30
CA PRO A 485 -6.60 -24.36 -4.25
C PRO A 485 -5.75 -24.48 -2.98
N ILE A 486 -5.46 -23.34 -2.37
CA ILE A 486 -4.83 -23.24 -1.05
C ILE A 486 -5.91 -23.28 0.02
N THR A 487 -5.71 -24.07 1.07
CA THR A 487 -6.63 -24.18 2.20
C THR A 487 -5.96 -23.73 3.50
N PHE A 488 -6.75 -23.23 4.44
CA PHE A 488 -6.24 -22.72 5.70
C PHE A 488 -6.93 -23.42 6.87
N GLN A 489 -6.18 -23.64 7.93
CA GLN A 489 -6.67 -24.23 9.16
C GLN A 489 -6.37 -23.31 10.33
N PHE A 490 -7.41 -22.78 10.95
CA PHE A 490 -7.33 -21.98 12.16
C PHE A 490 -8.23 -22.57 13.26
N PRO A 491 -7.84 -22.47 14.54
CA PRO A 491 -8.73 -22.83 15.63
C PRO A 491 -9.95 -21.92 15.59
N ALA A 492 -11.12 -22.45 15.90
CA ALA A 492 -12.32 -21.63 16.03
C ALA A 492 -12.07 -20.46 17.00
N VAL A 493 -12.53 -19.28 16.64
CA VAL A 493 -12.50 -18.12 17.55
C VAL A 493 -13.49 -18.41 18.65
N ALA A 494 -13.04 -18.43 19.91
CA ALA A 494 -13.95 -18.56 21.04
C ALA A 494 -15.01 -17.45 21.00
N PRO A 495 -16.29 -17.79 21.30
CA PRO A 495 -17.41 -16.84 21.24
C PRO A 495 -17.23 -15.65 22.19
#